data_81fd70ac615c4e73542d9f9bc9d2c9a3
#
_entry.id   81fd70ac615c4e73542d9f9bc9d2c9a3
#
_cell.length_a   1.000
_cell.length_b   1.000
_cell.length_c   1.000
_cell.angle_alpha   90.00
_cell.angle_beta   90.00
_cell.angle_gamma   90.00
#
_symmetry.space_group_name_H-M   'P 1'
#
loop_
_entity.id
_entity.type
_entity.pdbx_description
1 polymer ?
#
loop_
_entity_poly.entity_id
_entity_poly.type
_entity_poly.pdbx_seq_one_letter_code
_entity_poly.pdbx_strand_id
1 'polypeptide(L)' 'MTQFEVSQHALLLANNEGQSREIKRLQVEAKQMRLAFRDLDLYCGQLEAENAHLKARLERYEMFETATKVWGY' A
#
# COMPACT_ATOMS: atom_id res chain seq x y z
N MET A 1 5.07 9.51 52.08
CA MET A 1 4.52 10.12 50.85
C MET A 1 3.31 10.94 51.18
N THR A 2 3.22 12.15 50.65
CA THR A 2 2.02 12.97 50.74
C THR A 2 0.98 12.45 49.74
N GLN A 3 -0.29 12.78 49.96
CA GLN A 3 -1.35 12.46 49.03
C GLN A 3 -1.11 13.08 47.66
N PHE A 4 -0.50 14.25 47.59
CA PHE A 4 -0.16 14.95 46.37
C PHE A 4 0.85 14.13 45.54
N GLU A 5 1.90 13.60 46.15
CA GLU A 5 2.91 12.77 45.48
C GLU A 5 2.33 11.47 44.96
N VAL A 6 1.46 10.82 45.73
CA VAL A 6 0.77 9.61 45.31
C VAL A 6 -0.13 9.88 44.11
N SER A 7 -0.87 11.01 44.12
CA SER A 7 -1.72 11.38 42.99
C SER A 7 -0.94 11.67 41.72
N GLN A 8 0.21 12.38 41.85
CA GLN A 8 1.08 12.62 40.68
C GLN A 8 1.65 11.35 40.10
N HIS A 9 2.08 10.43 40.99
CA HIS A 9 2.62 9.15 40.54
C HIS A 9 1.55 8.34 39.79
N ALA A 10 0.33 8.31 40.31
CA ALA A 10 -0.80 7.63 39.66
C ALA A 10 -1.12 8.24 38.28
N LEU A 11 -1.07 9.57 38.15
CA LEU A 11 -1.28 10.26 36.89
C LEU A 11 -0.19 9.92 35.85
N LEU A 12 1.07 9.88 36.30
CA LEU A 12 2.19 9.52 35.42
C LEU A 12 2.07 8.07 34.93
N LEU A 13 1.69 7.13 35.80
CA LEU A 13 1.45 5.75 35.41
C LEU A 13 0.31 5.65 34.40
N ALA A 14 -0.80 6.34 34.63
CA ALA A 14 -1.94 6.34 33.71
C ALA A 14 -1.56 6.91 32.34
N ASN A 15 -0.78 8.01 32.31
CA ASN A 15 -0.30 8.59 31.08
C ASN A 15 0.65 7.64 30.33
N ASN A 16 1.56 6.98 31.04
CA ASN A 16 2.47 6.01 30.43
C ASN A 16 1.74 4.81 29.83
N GLU A 17 0.73 4.31 30.53
CA GLU A 17 -0.11 3.21 30.03
C GLU A 17 -0.90 3.63 28.79
N GLY A 18 -1.47 4.84 28.80
CA GLY A 18 -2.16 5.41 27.65
C GLY A 18 -1.25 5.58 26.44
N GLN A 19 -0.05 6.11 26.66
CA GLN A 19 0.94 6.27 25.59
C GLN A 19 1.39 4.91 25.05
N SER A 20 1.61 3.92 25.91
CA SER A 20 1.97 2.56 25.49
C SER A 20 0.90 1.92 24.61
N ARG A 21 -0.36 2.07 24.96
CA ARG A 21 -1.51 1.59 24.17
C ARG A 21 -1.57 2.29 22.82
N GLU A 22 -1.36 3.61 22.81
CA GLU A 22 -1.34 4.40 21.58
C GLU A 22 -0.21 3.98 20.64
N ILE A 23 1.00 3.75 21.17
CA ILE A 23 2.14 3.26 20.41
C ILE A 23 1.84 1.90 19.78
N LYS A 24 1.27 0.97 20.54
CA LYS A 24 0.88 -0.35 20.03
C LYS A 24 -0.15 -0.24 18.91
N ARG A 25 -1.14 0.63 19.08
CA ARG A 25 -2.17 0.87 18.05
C ARG A 25 -1.55 1.40 16.77
N LEU A 26 -0.66 2.39 16.89
CA LEU A 26 0.04 2.97 15.73
C LEU A 26 0.96 1.96 15.04
N GLN A 27 1.61 1.09 15.80
CA GLN A 27 2.45 0.02 15.24
C GLN A 27 1.63 -0.97 14.43
N VAL A 28 0.44 -1.35 14.91
CA VAL A 28 -0.48 -2.24 14.19
C VAL A 28 -0.96 -1.56 12.91
N GLU A 29 -1.38 -0.30 12.99
CA GLU A 29 -1.82 0.46 11.82
C GLU A 29 -0.70 0.58 10.78
N ALA A 30 0.52 0.89 11.21
CA ALA A 30 1.68 0.99 10.32
C ALA A 30 1.97 -0.34 9.62
N LYS A 31 1.86 -1.45 10.33
CA LYS A 31 2.04 -2.79 9.75
C LYS A 31 0.96 -3.08 8.71
N GLN A 32 -0.29 -2.76 9.01
CA GLN A 32 -1.40 -2.95 8.08
C GLN A 32 -1.22 -2.11 6.83
N MET A 33 -0.78 -0.86 6.96
CA MET A 33 -0.48 0.01 5.84
C MET A 33 0.65 -0.55 4.96
N ARG A 34 1.73 -1.05 5.58
CA ARG A 34 2.84 -1.63 4.82
C ARG A 34 2.39 -2.85 4.01
N LEU A 35 1.55 -3.70 4.60
CA LEU A 35 0.99 -4.86 3.89
C LEU A 35 0.08 -4.43 2.74
N ALA A 36 -0.75 -3.43 2.96
CA ALA A 36 -1.62 -2.87 1.92
C ALA A 36 -0.82 -2.26 0.77
N PHE A 37 0.24 -1.51 1.06
CA PHE A 37 1.13 -0.95 0.03
C PHE A 37 1.85 -2.04 -0.75
N ARG A 38 2.31 -3.08 -0.07
CA ARG A 38 2.94 -4.24 -0.73
C ARG A 38 1.98 -4.91 -1.70
N ASP A 39 0.74 -5.15 -1.28
CA ASP A 39 -0.28 -5.75 -2.13
C ASP A 39 -0.60 -4.85 -3.33
N LEU A 40 -0.67 -3.54 -3.10
CA LEU A 40 -0.90 -2.58 -4.17
C LEU A 40 0.25 -2.57 -5.17
N ASP A 41 1.50 -2.62 -4.71
CA ASP A 41 2.67 -2.68 -5.58
C ASP A 41 2.66 -3.93 -6.45
N LEU A 42 2.31 -5.09 -5.88
CA LEU A 42 2.17 -6.33 -6.65
C LEU A 42 1.08 -6.22 -7.70
N TYR A 43 -0.06 -5.65 -7.34
CA TYR A 43 -1.18 -5.42 -8.26
C TYR A 43 -0.79 -4.48 -9.39
N CYS A 44 -0.12 -3.37 -9.08
CA CYS A 44 0.39 -2.43 -10.09
C CYS A 44 1.38 -3.10 -11.03
N GLY A 45 2.27 -3.94 -10.51
CA GLY A 45 3.21 -4.72 -11.33
C GLY A 45 2.50 -5.66 -12.30
N GLN A 46 1.44 -6.33 -11.84
CA GLN A 46 0.62 -7.19 -12.69
C GLN A 46 -0.08 -6.38 -13.79
N LEU A 47 -0.65 -5.23 -13.46
CA LEU A 47 -1.29 -4.36 -14.44
C LEU A 47 -0.30 -3.82 -15.48
N GLU A 48 0.90 -3.45 -15.06
CA GLU A 48 1.95 -2.99 -15.98
C GLU A 48 2.34 -4.10 -16.96
N ALA A 49 2.50 -5.33 -16.47
CA ALA A 49 2.80 -6.48 -17.33
C ALA A 49 1.67 -6.76 -18.30
N GLU A 50 0.42 -6.70 -17.85
CA GLU A 50 -0.76 -6.90 -18.69
C GLU A 50 -0.86 -5.80 -19.74
N ASN A 51 -0.63 -4.54 -19.36
CA ASN A 51 -0.65 -3.41 -20.29
C ASN A 51 0.43 -3.56 -21.36
N ALA A 52 1.63 -3.97 -21.00
CA ALA A 52 2.71 -4.22 -21.96
C ALA A 52 2.34 -5.35 -22.95
N HIS A 53 1.71 -6.41 -22.44
CA HIS A 53 1.24 -7.52 -23.27
C HIS A 53 0.16 -7.08 -24.26
N LEU A 54 -0.83 -6.33 -23.78
CA LEU A 54 -1.91 -5.81 -24.61
C LEU A 54 -1.40 -4.85 -25.67
N LYS A 55 -0.45 -3.98 -25.30
CA LYS A 55 0.18 -3.06 -26.23
C LYS A 55 0.93 -3.79 -27.34
N ALA A 56 1.66 -4.83 -26.98
CA ALA A 56 2.36 -5.66 -27.98
C ALA A 56 1.39 -6.36 -28.93
N ARG A 57 0.26 -6.84 -28.41
CA ARG A 57 -0.80 -7.45 -29.25
C ARG A 57 -1.41 -6.40 -30.18
N LEU A 58 -1.70 -5.22 -29.70
CA LEU A 58 -2.26 -4.14 -30.50
C LEU A 58 -1.31 -3.73 -31.63
N GLU A 59 -0.02 -3.59 -31.35
CA GLU A 59 0.99 -3.31 -32.37
C GLU A 59 1.03 -4.38 -33.46
N ARG A 60 0.90 -5.65 -33.10
CA ARG A 60 0.82 -6.74 -34.09
C ARG A 60 -0.42 -6.64 -34.95
N TYR A 61 -1.57 -6.31 -34.39
CA TYR A 61 -2.80 -6.11 -35.15
C TYR A 61 -2.68 -4.93 -36.10
N GLU A 62 -2.11 -3.81 -35.66
CA GLU A 62 -1.87 -2.64 -36.49
C GLU A 62 -0.95 -2.95 -37.67
N MET A 63 0.12 -3.68 -37.41
CA MET A 63 1.03 -4.15 -38.47
C MET A 63 0.31 -5.04 -39.47
N PHE A 64 -0.53 -5.96 -38.98
CA PHE A 64 -1.32 -6.84 -39.83
C PHE A 64 -2.31 -6.05 -40.71
N GLU A 65 -3.03 -5.11 -40.13
CA GLU A 65 -3.95 -4.23 -40.87
C GLU A 65 -3.23 -3.44 -41.95
N THR A 66 -2.09 -2.85 -41.61
CA THR A 66 -1.28 -2.08 -42.56
C THR A 66 -0.81 -2.96 -43.72
N ALA A 67 -0.32 -4.15 -43.43
CA ALA A 67 0.12 -5.10 -44.45
C ALA A 67 -1.05 -5.50 -45.35
N THR A 68 -2.22 -5.78 -44.79
CA THR A 68 -3.43 -6.12 -45.56
C THR A 68 -3.85 -4.98 -46.48
N LYS A 69 -3.83 -3.75 -45.99
CA LYS A 69 -4.15 -2.58 -46.82
C LYS A 69 -3.16 -2.35 -47.95
N VAL A 70 -1.86 -2.50 -47.68
CA VAL A 70 -0.80 -2.33 -48.66
C VAL A 70 -0.88 -3.41 -49.76
N TRP A 71 -1.21 -4.64 -49.40
CA TRP A 71 -1.28 -5.76 -50.35
C TRP A 71 -2.61 -5.89 -51.09
N GLY A 72 -3.57 -4.97 -50.80
CA GLY A 72 -4.80 -4.84 -51.60
C GLY A 72 -5.88 -5.88 -51.36
N TYR A 73 -5.92 -6.47 -50.16
CA TYR A 73 -7.00 -7.38 -49.80
C TYR A 73 -8.17 -6.71 -49.11
#